data_72a6f9e393649ad12cea5ae608fbe95f
#
_entry.id   72a6f9e393649ad12cea5ae608fbe95f
#
_cell.length_a   1.000
_cell.length_b   1.000
_cell.length_c   1.000
_cell.angle_alpha   90.00
_cell.angle_beta   90.00
_cell.angle_gamma   90.00
#
_symmetry.space_group_name_H-M   'P 1'
#
loop_
_entity.id
_entity.type
_entity.pdbx_description
1 polymer ?
#
loop_
_entity_poly.entity_id
_entity_poly.type
_entity_poly.pdbx_seq_one_letter_code
_entity_poly.pdbx_strand_id
1 'polypeptide(L)'
;MSLLFPKRLTLTLDTPDGVQKLAAMDLGAARVTLVLSNHLVRYALVPWSEALSGEAEEAAYLRHHFVRIYGERAKGWSFRASPGSPRLCTAIDTPLLVALRSAFAQKRAKLVSVQPGLMWLFNRAHRSVPSSGAWIVRADADRVCVALYAAARWQAVQNTRGEWLAVLERERHRIGGALPDLVLLDSTAPVANDAPGWKLERLAA
;
A
#
# COMPACT_ATOMS: atom_id res chain seq x y z
N MET A 1 -11.24 -37.05 12.43
CA MET A 1 -11.76 -35.84 11.76
C MET A 1 -10.56 -34.94 11.50
N SER A 2 -10.13 -34.82 10.24
CA SER A 2 -9.04 -33.91 9.84
C SER A 2 -9.50 -32.47 10.00
N LEU A 3 -8.85 -31.71 10.86
CA LEU A 3 -9.06 -30.26 10.98
C LEU A 3 -8.56 -29.61 9.70
N LEU A 4 -9.43 -29.48 8.70
CA LEU A 4 -9.16 -28.74 7.47
C LEU A 4 -9.02 -27.26 7.84
N PHE A 5 -7.78 -26.80 7.96
CA PHE A 5 -7.52 -25.38 8.10
C PHE A 5 -8.09 -24.63 6.89
N PRO A 6 -8.83 -23.55 7.10
CA PRO A 6 -9.43 -22.81 6.00
C PRO A 6 -8.32 -22.30 5.07
N LYS A 7 -8.51 -22.51 3.75
CA LYS A 7 -7.60 -22.04 2.71
C LYS A 7 -7.37 -20.53 2.87
N ARG A 8 -6.11 -20.10 2.80
CA ARG A 8 -5.76 -18.66 2.75
C ARG A 8 -5.60 -18.24 1.30
N LEU A 9 -6.25 -17.15 0.92
CA LEU A 9 -6.19 -16.57 -0.42
C LEU A 9 -5.73 -15.12 -0.31
N THR A 10 -4.82 -14.73 -1.19
CA THR A 10 -4.51 -13.31 -1.44
C THR A 10 -5.04 -12.97 -2.82
N LEU A 11 -5.88 -11.95 -2.89
CA LEU A 11 -6.47 -11.45 -4.12
C LEU A 11 -6.11 -9.99 -4.31
N THR A 12 -5.91 -9.54 -5.54
CA THR A 12 -5.66 -8.13 -5.86
C THR A 12 -6.93 -7.49 -6.41
N LEU A 13 -7.20 -6.27 -5.99
CA LEU A 13 -8.25 -5.42 -6.53
C LEU A 13 -7.61 -4.22 -7.23
N ASP A 14 -7.79 -4.13 -8.55
CA ASP A 14 -7.16 -3.10 -9.38
C ASP A 14 -8.09 -1.92 -9.66
N THR A 15 -9.39 -2.18 -9.77
CA THR A 15 -10.42 -1.18 -10.05
C THR A 15 -11.61 -1.33 -9.12
N PRO A 16 -12.42 -0.27 -8.90
CA PRO A 16 -13.64 -0.37 -8.11
C PRO A 16 -14.62 -1.43 -8.64
N ASP A 17 -14.73 -1.57 -9.96
CA ASP A 17 -15.62 -2.54 -10.61
C ASP A 17 -15.24 -4.00 -10.33
N GLY A 18 -13.99 -4.23 -9.93
CA GLY A 18 -13.51 -5.54 -9.48
C GLY A 18 -14.28 -6.08 -8.27
N VAL A 19 -14.97 -5.21 -7.49
CA VAL A 19 -15.82 -5.63 -6.37
C VAL A 19 -16.96 -6.54 -6.84
N GLN A 20 -17.56 -6.25 -8.00
CA GLN A 20 -18.62 -7.07 -8.58
C GLN A 20 -18.08 -8.45 -8.98
N LYS A 21 -16.88 -8.51 -9.56
CA LYS A 21 -16.21 -9.77 -9.88
C LYS A 21 -15.94 -10.60 -8.63
N LEU A 22 -15.41 -9.95 -7.56
CA LEU A 22 -15.21 -10.60 -6.26
C LEU A 22 -16.53 -11.10 -5.65
N ALA A 23 -17.63 -10.35 -5.82
CA ALA A 23 -18.94 -10.76 -5.36
C ALA A 23 -19.45 -12.00 -6.10
N ALA A 24 -19.12 -12.17 -7.37
CA ALA A 24 -19.52 -13.33 -8.20
C ALA A 24 -18.63 -14.57 -7.99
N MET A 25 -17.41 -14.42 -7.46
CA MET A 25 -16.47 -15.54 -7.30
C MET A 25 -16.92 -16.51 -6.20
N ASP A 26 -16.86 -17.82 -6.46
CA ASP A 26 -16.92 -18.83 -5.40
C ASP A 26 -15.54 -19.02 -4.79
N LEU A 27 -15.38 -18.60 -3.54
CA LEU A 27 -14.14 -18.68 -2.78
C LEU A 27 -14.17 -19.79 -1.71
N GLY A 28 -15.27 -20.55 -1.66
CA GLY A 28 -15.47 -21.56 -0.61
C GLY A 28 -15.41 -20.97 0.80
N ALA A 29 -14.83 -21.71 1.74
CA ALA A 29 -14.64 -21.27 3.14
C ALA A 29 -13.26 -20.62 3.37
N ALA A 30 -12.74 -19.90 2.40
CA ALA A 30 -11.40 -19.33 2.47
C ALA A 30 -11.32 -18.11 3.42
N ARG A 31 -10.11 -17.86 3.93
CA ARG A 31 -9.73 -16.60 4.58
C ARG A 31 -9.02 -15.72 3.54
N VAL A 32 -9.62 -14.58 3.21
CA VAL A 32 -9.17 -13.74 2.11
C VAL A 32 -8.46 -12.50 2.63
N THR A 33 -7.24 -12.28 2.16
CA THR A 33 -6.56 -10.99 2.22
C THR A 33 -6.73 -10.31 0.87
N LEU A 34 -7.25 -9.09 0.86
CA LEU A 34 -7.41 -8.30 -0.34
C LEU A 34 -6.34 -7.23 -0.40
N VAL A 35 -5.56 -7.22 -1.47
CA VAL A 35 -4.53 -6.22 -1.75
C VAL A 35 -5.09 -5.21 -2.74
N LEU A 36 -5.08 -3.93 -2.35
CA LEU A 36 -5.55 -2.85 -3.20
C LEU A 36 -4.40 -2.30 -4.04
N SER A 37 -4.61 -2.17 -5.34
CA SER A 37 -3.64 -1.55 -6.23
C SER A 37 -3.45 -0.06 -5.91
N ASN A 38 -2.39 0.53 -6.46
CA ASN A 38 -2.04 1.92 -6.28
C ASN A 38 -3.08 2.90 -6.86
N HIS A 39 -4.00 2.41 -7.72
CA HIS A 39 -5.13 3.21 -8.22
C HIS A 39 -6.16 3.53 -7.14
N LEU A 40 -6.35 2.61 -6.22
CA LEU A 40 -7.40 2.68 -5.20
C LEU A 40 -6.94 3.31 -3.90
N VAL A 41 -5.63 3.54 -3.75
CA VAL A 41 -5.04 4.03 -2.51
C VAL A 41 -4.34 5.37 -2.73
N ARG A 42 -4.43 6.25 -1.73
CA ARG A 42 -3.64 7.47 -1.65
C ARG A 42 -2.68 7.35 -0.47
N TYR A 43 -1.47 7.85 -0.65
CA TYR A 43 -0.42 7.79 0.36
C TYR A 43 0.08 9.20 0.67
N ALA A 44 0.48 9.42 1.92
CA ALA A 44 1.16 10.62 2.34
C ALA A 44 2.06 10.32 3.54
N LEU A 45 3.19 11.00 3.64
CA LEU A 45 3.94 11.09 4.88
C LEU A 45 3.38 12.24 5.70
N VAL A 46 2.95 11.93 6.91
CA VAL A 46 2.33 12.90 7.80
C VAL A 46 3.22 13.06 9.03
N PRO A 47 3.73 14.28 9.30
CA PRO A 47 4.37 14.57 10.58
C PRO A 47 3.41 14.18 11.69
N TRP A 48 3.92 13.51 12.72
CA TRP A 48 3.06 13.02 13.79
C TRP A 48 3.40 13.69 15.11
N SER A 49 2.37 14.05 15.84
CA SER A 49 2.48 14.61 17.18
C SER A 49 1.97 13.60 18.21
N GLU A 50 2.76 13.38 19.26
CA GLU A 50 2.33 12.55 20.39
C GLU A 50 1.25 13.23 21.26
N ALA A 51 0.97 14.51 21.01
CA ALA A 51 -0.13 15.23 21.65
C ALA A 51 -1.52 14.80 21.15
N LEU A 52 -1.59 14.03 20.05
CA LEU A 52 -2.86 13.45 19.57
C LEU A 52 -3.26 12.31 20.50
N SER A 53 -4.34 12.49 21.26
CA SER A 53 -4.69 11.68 22.42
C SER A 53 -5.80 10.66 22.17
N GLY A 54 -6.20 10.41 20.91
CA GLY A 54 -7.25 9.43 20.65
C GLY A 54 -7.59 9.25 19.17
N GLU A 55 -8.29 8.14 18.86
CA GLU A 55 -8.64 7.79 17.48
C GLU A 55 -9.43 8.89 16.74
N ALA A 56 -10.27 9.64 17.44
CA ALA A 56 -11.04 10.72 16.83
C ALA A 56 -10.17 11.90 16.43
N GLU A 57 -9.22 12.30 17.28
CA GLU A 57 -8.26 13.36 16.97
C GLU A 57 -7.29 12.93 15.86
N GLU A 58 -6.77 11.72 15.92
CA GLU A 58 -5.94 11.15 14.86
C GLU A 58 -6.68 11.15 13.51
N ALA A 59 -7.93 10.69 13.50
CA ALA A 59 -8.74 10.69 12.29
C ALA A 59 -9.04 12.09 11.75
N ALA A 60 -9.30 13.06 12.64
CA ALA A 60 -9.51 14.46 12.26
C ALA A 60 -8.24 15.09 11.68
N TYR A 61 -7.08 14.82 12.31
CA TYR A 61 -5.78 15.29 11.86
C TYR A 61 -5.42 14.73 10.47
N LEU A 62 -5.59 13.42 10.28
CA LEU A 62 -5.37 12.78 8.98
C LEU A 62 -6.31 13.35 7.90
N ARG A 63 -7.59 13.48 8.23
CA ARG A 63 -8.56 14.08 7.30
C ARG A 63 -8.15 15.49 6.90
N HIS A 64 -7.76 16.33 7.85
CA HIS A 64 -7.29 17.68 7.56
C HIS A 64 -6.07 17.65 6.63
N HIS A 65 -5.08 16.80 6.92
CA HIS A 65 -3.87 16.66 6.11
C HIS A 65 -4.19 16.23 4.67
N PHE A 66 -5.03 15.21 4.50
CA PHE A 66 -5.42 14.73 3.18
C PHE A 66 -6.31 15.72 2.41
N VAL A 67 -7.18 16.46 3.09
CA VAL A 67 -7.97 17.54 2.46
C VAL A 67 -7.06 18.64 1.91
N ARG A 68 -6.00 19.00 2.61
CA ARG A 68 -5.02 19.98 2.10
C ARG A 68 -4.31 19.52 0.83
N ILE A 69 -4.07 18.22 0.67
CA ILE A 69 -3.36 17.63 -0.50
C ILE A 69 -4.33 17.34 -1.64
N TYR A 70 -5.50 16.78 -1.34
CA TYR A 70 -6.41 16.20 -2.33
C TYR A 70 -7.74 16.93 -2.46
N GLY A 71 -7.97 17.97 -1.65
CA GLY A 71 -9.22 18.74 -1.66
C GLY A 71 -10.38 18.02 -0.96
N GLU A 72 -11.59 18.56 -1.11
CA GLU A 72 -12.82 18.15 -0.42
C GLU A 72 -13.19 16.67 -0.57
N ARG A 73 -12.80 16.04 -1.68
CA ARG A 73 -13.05 14.59 -1.91
C ARG A 73 -12.45 13.71 -0.82
N ALA A 74 -11.39 14.16 -0.16
CA ALA A 74 -10.75 13.41 0.91
C ALA A 74 -11.64 13.29 2.17
N LYS A 75 -12.69 14.08 2.31
CA LYS A 75 -13.66 13.96 3.42
C LYS A 75 -14.40 12.62 3.42
N GLY A 76 -14.58 12.02 2.23
CA GLY A 76 -15.23 10.72 2.06
C GLY A 76 -14.28 9.51 2.19
N TRP A 77 -13.05 9.71 2.65
CA TRP A 77 -12.07 8.65 2.74
C TRP A 77 -11.91 8.09 4.15
N SER A 78 -11.52 6.82 4.21
CA SER A 78 -11.07 6.13 5.42
C SER A 78 -9.55 6.12 5.48
N PHE A 79 -9.00 6.43 6.64
CA PHE A 79 -7.56 6.60 6.84
C PHE A 79 -6.98 5.51 7.73
N ARG A 80 -5.70 5.19 7.50
CA ARG A 80 -4.86 4.39 8.39
C ARG A 80 -3.45 4.96 8.37
N ALA A 81 -2.77 4.91 9.52
CA ALA A 81 -1.39 5.35 9.69
C ALA A 81 -0.52 4.18 10.15
N SER A 82 0.72 4.12 9.65
CA SER A 82 1.74 3.23 10.20
C SER A 82 2.27 3.78 11.53
N PRO A 83 2.92 2.97 12.36
CA PRO A 83 3.67 3.48 13.50
C PRO A 83 4.87 4.34 13.06
N GLY A 84 5.47 5.07 14.02
CA GLY A 84 6.66 5.88 13.80
C GLY A 84 6.37 7.38 13.59
N SER A 85 7.43 8.15 13.28
CA SER A 85 7.33 9.57 12.92
C SER A 85 8.42 9.93 11.90
N PRO A 86 8.07 10.48 10.69
CA PRO A 86 6.71 10.66 10.21
C PRO A 86 5.98 9.33 9.99
N ARG A 87 4.65 9.36 10.01
CA ARG A 87 3.83 8.18 9.70
C ARG A 87 3.52 8.10 8.21
N LEU A 88 3.67 6.91 7.64
CA LEU A 88 3.10 6.63 6.34
C LEU A 88 1.59 6.42 6.50
N CYS A 89 0.84 7.33 5.93
CA CYS A 89 -0.62 7.32 6.01
C CYS A 89 -1.22 6.91 4.67
N THR A 90 -2.29 6.15 4.74
CA THR A 90 -3.04 5.67 3.59
C THR A 90 -4.48 6.11 3.67
N ALA A 91 -5.07 6.42 2.52
CA ALA A 91 -6.48 6.77 2.41
C ALA A 91 -7.13 5.96 1.28
N ILE A 92 -8.35 5.50 1.54
CA ILE A 92 -9.15 4.67 0.64
C ILE A 92 -10.58 5.22 0.66
N ASP A 93 -11.26 5.22 -0.49
CA ASP A 93 -12.66 5.62 -0.56
C ASP A 93 -13.52 4.78 0.37
N THR A 94 -14.25 5.42 1.29
CA THR A 94 -15.12 4.73 2.26
C THR A 94 -16.20 3.89 1.59
N PRO A 95 -16.88 4.36 0.51
CA PRO A 95 -17.83 3.54 -0.23
C PRO A 95 -17.23 2.24 -0.78
N LEU A 96 -15.97 2.26 -1.24
CA LEU A 96 -15.27 1.05 -1.69
C LEU A 96 -15.11 0.04 -0.56
N LEU A 97 -14.70 0.48 0.64
CA LEU A 97 -14.57 -0.41 1.80
C LEU A 97 -15.91 -0.98 2.24
N VAL A 98 -17.00 -0.19 2.18
CA VAL A 98 -18.34 -0.65 2.47
C VAL A 98 -18.78 -1.71 1.44
N ALA A 99 -18.58 -1.45 0.15
CA ALA A 99 -18.94 -2.39 -0.91
C ALA A 99 -18.17 -3.72 -0.79
N LEU A 100 -16.88 -3.67 -0.43
CA LEU A 100 -16.06 -4.87 -0.18
C LEU A 100 -16.61 -5.68 0.99
N ARG A 101 -16.94 -5.04 2.11
CA ARG A 101 -17.54 -5.72 3.26
C ARG A 101 -18.87 -6.37 2.89
N SER A 102 -19.73 -5.66 2.17
CA SER A 102 -21.00 -6.18 1.69
C SER A 102 -20.84 -7.37 0.74
N ALA A 103 -19.86 -7.31 -0.19
CA ALA A 103 -19.56 -8.42 -1.11
C ALA A 103 -19.14 -9.71 -0.41
N PHE A 104 -18.58 -9.63 0.79
CA PHE A 104 -18.16 -10.78 1.59
C PHE A 104 -19.19 -11.19 2.67
N ALA A 105 -20.14 -10.33 3.01
CA ALA A 105 -21.10 -10.57 4.09
C ALA A 105 -21.95 -11.84 3.90
N GLN A 106 -22.29 -12.16 2.65
CA GLN A 106 -23.11 -13.31 2.27
C GLN A 106 -22.28 -14.53 1.83
N LYS A 107 -20.96 -14.45 1.93
CA LYS A 107 -20.08 -15.54 1.50
C LYS A 107 -19.64 -16.43 2.65
N ARG A 108 -19.33 -17.69 2.34
CA ARG A 108 -18.63 -18.59 3.25
C ARG A 108 -17.17 -18.13 3.48
N ALA A 109 -16.58 -17.45 2.48
CA ALA A 109 -15.27 -16.84 2.59
C ALA A 109 -15.31 -15.63 3.53
N LYS A 110 -14.26 -15.48 4.34
CA LYS A 110 -14.11 -14.36 5.27
C LYS A 110 -13.06 -13.38 4.78
N LEU A 111 -13.44 -12.13 4.57
CA LEU A 111 -12.49 -11.04 4.34
C LEU A 111 -11.76 -10.73 5.66
N VAL A 112 -10.51 -11.17 5.79
CA VAL A 112 -9.75 -11.02 7.03
C VAL A 112 -8.87 -9.79 7.04
N SER A 113 -8.50 -9.28 5.86
CA SER A 113 -7.67 -8.08 5.74
C SER A 113 -7.90 -7.40 4.41
N VAL A 114 -7.85 -6.06 4.42
CA VAL A 114 -7.76 -5.20 3.23
C VAL A 114 -6.49 -4.38 3.40
N GLN A 115 -5.52 -4.55 2.51
CA GLN A 115 -4.21 -3.92 2.61
C GLN A 115 -3.89 -3.09 1.37
N PRO A 116 -3.37 -1.87 1.53
CA PRO A 116 -2.71 -1.13 0.45
C PRO A 116 -1.54 -1.94 -0.11
N GLY A 117 -1.36 -1.93 -1.44
CA GLY A 117 -0.33 -2.73 -2.11
C GLY A 117 1.08 -2.48 -1.59
N LEU A 118 1.45 -1.21 -1.38
CA LEU A 118 2.74 -0.84 -0.80
C LEU A 118 2.93 -1.43 0.62
N MET A 119 1.89 -1.37 1.46
CA MET A 119 1.97 -1.89 2.83
C MET A 119 2.01 -3.42 2.86
N TRP A 120 1.27 -4.08 1.97
CA TRP A 120 1.33 -5.53 1.82
C TRP A 120 2.75 -5.98 1.42
N LEU A 121 3.36 -5.28 0.46
CA LEU A 121 4.72 -5.51 0.03
C LEU A 121 5.72 -5.30 1.18
N PHE A 122 5.65 -4.16 1.85
CA PHE A 122 6.50 -3.85 2.99
C PHE A 122 6.39 -4.87 4.12
N ASN A 123 5.17 -5.27 4.49
CA ASN A 123 4.95 -6.26 5.55
C ASN A 123 5.60 -7.62 5.27
N ARG A 124 5.75 -7.98 4.00
CA ARG A 124 6.46 -9.21 3.59
C ARG A 124 7.97 -9.05 3.59
N ALA A 125 8.46 -7.88 3.25
CA ALA A 125 9.87 -7.62 2.98
C ALA A 125 10.60 -6.92 4.13
N HIS A 126 9.92 -6.31 5.10
CA HIS A 126 10.55 -5.42 6.09
C HIS A 126 11.66 -6.07 6.91
N ARG A 127 11.61 -7.39 7.11
CA ARG A 127 12.66 -8.15 7.81
C ARG A 127 13.94 -8.30 6.99
N SER A 128 13.84 -8.17 5.67
CA SER A 128 14.99 -8.21 4.74
C SER A 128 15.53 -6.81 4.44
N VAL A 129 14.88 -5.75 4.92
CA VAL A 129 15.39 -4.39 4.75
C VAL A 129 16.61 -4.18 5.65
N PRO A 130 17.79 -3.89 5.08
CA PRO A 130 18.99 -3.64 5.87
C PRO A 130 18.90 -2.34 6.67
N SER A 131 19.78 -2.14 7.63
CA SER A 131 19.85 -0.91 8.44
C SER A 131 20.09 0.36 7.60
N SER A 132 20.78 0.22 6.46
CA SER A 132 20.95 1.30 5.48
C SER A 132 19.64 1.72 4.80
N GLY A 133 18.62 0.87 4.85
CA GLY A 133 17.32 1.09 4.24
C GLY A 133 17.18 0.49 2.85
N ALA A 134 15.99 0.71 2.26
CA ALA A 134 15.67 0.29 0.89
C ALA A 134 14.57 1.18 0.30
N TRP A 135 14.52 1.21 -1.01
CA TRP A 135 13.39 1.67 -1.77
C TRP A 135 12.39 0.53 -1.94
N ILE A 136 11.14 0.80 -1.62
CA ILE A 136 10.03 -0.14 -1.78
C ILE A 136 9.22 0.32 -2.97
N VAL A 137 9.18 -0.48 -4.02
CA VAL A 137 8.55 -0.12 -5.29
C VAL A 137 7.45 -1.12 -5.63
N ARG A 138 6.24 -0.61 -5.77
CA ARG A 138 5.09 -1.36 -6.30
C ARG A 138 4.69 -0.77 -7.64
N ALA A 139 4.90 -1.53 -8.73
CA ALA A 139 4.53 -1.13 -10.08
C ALA A 139 3.26 -1.88 -10.52
N ASP A 140 2.16 -1.14 -10.71
CA ASP A 140 0.95 -1.59 -11.38
C ASP A 140 1.02 -1.16 -12.88
N ALA A 141 0.05 -1.53 -13.70
CA ALA A 141 0.14 -1.38 -15.16
C ALA A 141 0.52 0.03 -15.66
N ASP A 142 -0.07 1.09 -15.10
CA ASP A 142 0.20 2.49 -15.49
C ASP A 142 0.53 3.41 -14.31
N ARG A 143 0.69 2.81 -13.12
CA ARG A 143 0.92 3.55 -11.87
C ARG A 143 1.98 2.88 -11.02
N VAL A 144 2.85 3.69 -10.46
CA VAL A 144 3.89 3.21 -9.57
C VAL A 144 3.80 3.92 -8.22
N CYS A 145 4.00 3.16 -7.16
CA CYS A 145 4.22 3.69 -5.82
C CYS A 145 5.67 3.40 -5.43
N VAL A 146 6.42 4.46 -5.17
CA VAL A 146 7.81 4.42 -4.71
C VAL A 146 7.85 4.98 -3.30
N ALA A 147 8.48 4.27 -2.38
CA ALA A 147 8.66 4.73 -1.01
C ALA A 147 10.08 4.43 -0.53
N LEU A 148 10.65 5.34 0.24
CA LEU A 148 11.94 5.16 0.90
C LEU A 148 11.73 4.83 2.37
N TYR A 149 12.26 3.69 2.81
CA TYR A 149 12.33 3.29 4.20
C TYR A 149 13.79 3.15 4.61
N ALA A 150 14.26 4.01 5.49
CA ALA A 150 15.64 4.00 5.99
C ALA A 150 15.69 4.54 7.42
N ALA A 151 16.71 4.14 8.19
CA ALA A 151 16.83 4.49 9.61
C ALA A 151 15.54 4.16 10.40
N ALA A 152 14.95 2.99 10.15
CA ALA A 152 13.72 2.47 10.76
C ALA A 152 12.48 3.40 10.61
N ARG A 153 12.45 4.26 9.60
CA ARG A 153 11.32 5.17 9.34
C ARG A 153 11.08 5.39 7.85
N TRP A 154 9.87 5.79 7.53
CA TRP A 154 9.52 6.26 6.19
C TRP A 154 10.12 7.66 5.96
N GLN A 155 10.77 7.84 4.81
CA GLN A 155 11.39 9.12 4.45
C GLN A 155 10.76 9.74 3.21
N ALA A 156 10.19 8.92 2.33
CA ALA A 156 9.48 9.39 1.16
C ALA A 156 8.36 8.43 0.77
N VAL A 157 7.35 8.94 0.11
CA VAL A 157 6.35 8.17 -0.62
C VAL A 157 5.84 8.98 -1.81
N GLN A 158 5.77 8.34 -2.96
CA GLN A 158 5.19 8.92 -4.17
C GLN A 158 4.35 7.85 -4.88
N ASN A 159 3.10 8.18 -5.15
CA ASN A 159 2.20 7.34 -5.93
C ASN A 159 1.75 8.12 -7.16
N THR A 160 2.27 7.76 -8.33
CA THR A 160 2.07 8.54 -9.57
C THR A 160 1.98 7.63 -10.80
N ARG A 161 1.59 8.20 -11.92
CA ARG A 161 1.73 7.55 -13.23
C ARG A 161 3.17 7.64 -13.70
N GLY A 162 3.61 6.65 -14.46
CA GLY A 162 4.91 6.63 -15.09
C GLY A 162 5.61 5.29 -14.95
N GLU A 163 6.74 5.22 -15.59
CA GLU A 163 7.66 4.09 -15.54
C GLU A 163 8.40 4.10 -14.18
N TRP A 164 8.56 2.93 -13.56
CA TRP A 164 9.00 2.82 -12.16
C TRP A 164 10.42 3.36 -11.94
N LEU A 165 11.35 3.10 -12.87
CA LEU A 165 12.73 3.54 -12.73
C LEU A 165 12.84 5.06 -12.86
N ALA A 166 12.12 5.65 -13.82
CA ALA A 166 12.08 7.10 -13.99
C ALA A 166 11.50 7.83 -12.77
N VAL A 167 10.47 7.26 -12.14
CA VAL A 167 9.89 7.81 -10.90
C VAL A 167 10.87 7.66 -9.74
N LEU A 168 11.53 6.52 -9.62
CA LEU A 168 12.53 6.24 -8.58
C LEU A 168 13.70 7.22 -8.67
N GLU A 169 14.27 7.41 -9.87
CA GLU A 169 15.39 8.33 -10.09
C GLU A 169 15.00 9.79 -9.77
N ARG A 170 13.83 10.21 -10.18
CA ARG A 170 13.31 11.54 -9.85
C ARG A 170 13.19 11.73 -8.34
N GLU A 171 12.66 10.73 -7.61
CA GLU A 171 12.55 10.81 -6.16
C GLU A 171 13.92 10.79 -5.47
N ARG A 172 14.86 9.99 -5.96
CA ARG A 172 16.25 10.00 -5.50
C ARG A 172 16.86 11.39 -5.61
N HIS A 173 16.73 12.03 -6.78
CA HIS A 173 17.21 13.39 -6.98
C HIS A 173 16.52 14.42 -6.08
N ARG A 174 15.21 14.29 -5.90
CA ARG A 174 14.43 15.21 -5.06
C ARG A 174 14.85 15.18 -3.60
N ILE A 175 15.17 13.98 -3.08
CA ILE A 175 15.59 13.81 -1.68
C ILE A 175 17.05 14.23 -1.50
N GLY A 176 17.93 13.83 -2.42
CA GLY A 176 19.37 14.10 -2.36
C GLY A 176 20.10 13.35 -1.25
N GLY A 177 21.41 13.54 -1.18
CA GLY A 177 22.27 12.92 -0.17
C GLY A 177 22.60 11.45 -0.43
N ALA A 178 23.18 10.78 0.58
CA ALA A 178 23.53 9.36 0.52
C ALA A 178 22.29 8.52 0.80
N LEU A 179 21.75 7.89 -0.23
CA LEU A 179 20.56 7.06 -0.18
C LEU A 179 20.90 5.60 -0.49
N PRO A 180 20.10 4.62 0.02
CA PRO A 180 20.31 3.22 -0.29
C PRO A 180 20.19 2.96 -1.81
N ASP A 181 20.93 1.98 -2.30
CA ASP A 181 20.87 1.48 -3.68
C ASP A 181 19.95 0.25 -3.82
N LEU A 182 19.50 -0.32 -2.71
CA LEU A 182 18.62 -1.49 -2.71
C LEU A 182 17.18 -1.08 -3.06
N VAL A 183 16.60 -1.80 -4.03
CA VAL A 183 15.21 -1.67 -4.46
C VAL A 183 14.50 -3.00 -4.28
N LEU A 184 13.47 -3.02 -3.46
CA LEU A 184 12.54 -4.14 -3.32
C LEU A 184 11.36 -3.90 -4.26
N LEU A 185 11.31 -4.62 -5.37
CA LEU A 185 10.35 -4.41 -6.44
C LEU A 185 9.30 -5.53 -6.49
N ASP A 186 8.04 -5.13 -6.46
CA ASP A 186 6.90 -5.96 -6.82
C ASP A 186 6.16 -5.33 -8.00
N SER A 187 5.87 -6.12 -9.01
CA SER A 187 5.21 -5.63 -10.24
C SER A 187 4.16 -6.60 -10.74
N THR A 188 3.01 -6.06 -11.10
CA THR A 188 1.93 -6.82 -11.76
C THR A 188 2.12 -6.92 -13.28
N ALA A 189 3.06 -6.17 -13.84
CA ALA A 189 3.41 -6.18 -15.26
C ALA A 189 4.88 -6.60 -15.46
N PRO A 190 5.24 -7.11 -16.63
CA PRO A 190 6.65 -7.30 -16.98
C PRO A 190 7.41 -5.98 -16.87
N VAL A 191 8.48 -5.96 -16.10
CA VAL A 191 9.37 -4.81 -15.97
C VAL A 191 10.79 -5.22 -16.36
N ALA A 192 11.56 -4.27 -16.88
CA ALA A 192 12.95 -4.49 -17.24
C ALA A 192 13.72 -5.07 -16.03
N ASN A 193 14.59 -6.03 -16.32
CA ASN A 193 15.44 -6.65 -15.30
C ASN A 193 16.71 -5.84 -15.01
N ASP A 194 16.98 -4.87 -15.86
CA ASP A 194 18.19 -4.07 -15.81
C ASP A 194 17.87 -2.67 -15.26
N ALA A 195 18.51 -2.35 -14.14
CA ALA A 195 18.42 -1.05 -13.48
C ALA A 195 19.85 -0.64 -13.06
N PRO A 196 20.64 -0.11 -13.97
CA PRO A 196 22.02 0.26 -13.71
C PRO A 196 22.14 1.17 -12.48
N GLY A 197 23.06 0.84 -11.58
CA GLY A 197 23.28 1.59 -10.34
C GLY A 197 22.32 1.23 -9.20
N TRP A 198 21.44 0.23 -9.36
CA TRP A 198 20.55 -0.25 -8.35
C TRP A 198 20.73 -1.74 -8.06
N LYS A 199 20.63 -2.11 -6.80
CA LYS A 199 20.52 -3.52 -6.36
C LYS A 199 19.05 -3.92 -6.35
N LEU A 200 18.62 -4.65 -7.37
CA LEU A 200 17.22 -5.01 -7.54
C LEU A 200 16.92 -6.37 -6.91
N GLU A 201 16.05 -6.40 -5.92
CA GLU A 201 15.43 -7.61 -5.38
C GLU A 201 13.96 -7.66 -5.76
N ARG A 202 13.58 -8.69 -6.52
CA ARG A 202 12.17 -8.94 -6.84
C ARG A 202 11.52 -9.76 -5.75
N LEU A 203 10.40 -9.27 -5.27
CA LEU A 203 9.58 -10.00 -4.33
C LEU A 203 8.56 -10.81 -5.12
N ALA A 204 8.68 -12.15 -5.04
CA ALA A 204 7.72 -13.05 -5.67
C ALA A 204 6.29 -12.75 -5.16
N ALA A 205 5.34 -12.71 -6.11
CA ALA A 205 3.92 -12.51 -5.83
C ALA A 205 3.32 -13.58 -4.91
#